data_2cb86f965c9e4d203859ee16de45506e
#
_entry.id   2cb86f965c9e4d203859ee16de45506e
#
_cell.length_a   1.000
_cell.length_b   1.000
_cell.length_c   1.000
_cell.angle_alpha   90.00
_cell.angle_beta   90.00
_cell.angle_gamma   90.00
#
_symmetry.space_group_name_H-M   'P 1'
#
loop_
_entity.id
_entity.type
_entity.pdbx_description
1 polymer ?
#
loop_
_entity_poly.entity_id
_entity_poly.type
_entity_poly.pdbx_seq_one_letter_code
_entity_poly.pdbx_strand_id
1 'polypeptide(L)'
;ELQKNSVWQTTAWGNEKEYLDACIAYGIAHPVGMCYQDAGWKYGPWIGSGDSIRNNSVYVTWREYFERVTDGRSSDDYRMPQEDVRVSLMWGSQVLQRIAQQVRESENKLVMAEKAGVIANLANGYRYGQATLDEGWRTLMLAQHHDSWIVPYNGLNRQETWAQHIRRWTAATDSLCDGVIAEALQSFAAPGDDGQTTYLRVCNTLGSPRRETVSATLPEGLGDGELAVTNAKGKRVPHAIVPTAGGRRLLFEASVPAFGYTTYTVKKTSGNAAAAAPRQIGADEYILENDMYRIVIDPARGGTITSLVAKKEGGKEFADPQHRFAFGELRGFFYDQGQFHSSAQSPATVTVLCDNELEKSVRISGRIDTHPFTQTITLRKGERKIGF
;
A
#
# COMPACT_ATOMS: atom_id res chain seq x y z
N GLU A 1 24.70 5.35 20.42
CA GLU A 1 24.61 6.54 21.30
C GLU A 1 23.24 6.70 21.91
N LEU A 2 22.16 6.53 21.17
CA LEU A 2 20.80 6.52 21.71
C LEU A 2 20.59 5.46 22.80
N GLN A 3 21.21 4.30 22.69
CA GLN A 3 21.13 3.26 23.70
C GLN A 3 21.79 3.66 25.02
N LYS A 4 22.76 4.53 25.00
CA LYS A 4 23.39 5.06 26.22
C LYS A 4 22.58 6.14 26.91
N ASN A 5 21.71 6.84 26.18
CA ASN A 5 20.92 7.95 26.67
C ASN A 5 19.43 7.64 26.79
N SER A 6 18.97 6.49 26.30
CA SER A 6 17.56 6.12 26.33
C SER A 6 17.18 5.53 27.66
N VAL A 7 16.89 6.39 28.50
CA VAL A 7 16.42 6.19 29.86
C VAL A 7 15.14 5.36 29.94
N TRP A 8 14.31 5.44 28.96
CA TRP A 8 13.05 4.69 28.86
C TRP A 8 13.21 3.19 28.55
N GLN A 9 14.39 2.77 28.11
CA GLN A 9 14.63 1.35 27.77
C GLN A 9 14.80 0.44 28.97
N THR A 10 15.19 0.97 30.09
CA THR A 10 15.59 0.12 31.22
C THR A 10 14.40 -0.39 31.97
N THR A 11 13.38 0.38 32.12
CA THR A 11 12.14 -0.04 32.76
C THR A 11 11.02 0.91 32.32
N ALA A 12 10.09 0.44 31.54
CA ALA A 12 8.85 1.17 31.28
C ALA A 12 8.10 1.55 32.59
N TRP A 13 8.61 1.10 33.72
CA TRP A 13 7.97 1.11 35.01
C TRP A 13 8.82 1.78 36.07
N GLY A 14 10.07 2.08 35.79
CA GLY A 14 11.03 2.35 36.82
C GLY A 14 11.16 3.81 37.14
N ASN A 15 11.08 4.08 38.41
CA ASN A 15 11.53 5.27 39.06
C ASN A 15 12.43 4.92 40.26
N GLU A 16 13.07 3.76 40.17
CA GLU A 16 14.00 3.31 41.20
C GLU A 16 15.16 4.29 41.32
N LYS A 17 15.71 4.39 42.54
CA LYS A 17 16.77 5.32 42.84
C LYS A 17 18.01 5.13 41.95
N GLU A 18 18.38 3.89 41.70
CA GLU A 18 19.50 3.52 40.84
C GLU A 18 19.35 4.04 39.40
N TYR A 19 18.14 4.03 38.91
CA TYR A 19 17.81 4.58 37.59
C TYR A 19 17.95 6.10 37.55
N LEU A 20 17.41 6.79 38.57
CA LEU A 20 17.50 8.23 38.67
C LEU A 20 18.97 8.66 38.85
N ASP A 21 19.73 7.97 39.72
CA ASP A 21 21.14 8.23 39.93
C ASP A 21 21.96 8.05 38.63
N ALA A 22 21.67 7.02 37.85
CA ALA A 22 22.30 6.80 36.56
C ALA A 22 21.95 7.91 35.55
N CYS A 23 20.73 8.39 35.50
CA CYS A 23 20.32 9.50 34.66
C CYS A 23 21.05 10.79 35.03
N ILE A 24 21.12 11.09 36.32
CA ILE A 24 21.81 12.27 36.83
C ILE A 24 23.33 12.18 36.56
N ALA A 25 23.92 11.02 36.74
CA ALA A 25 25.33 10.77 36.43
C ALA A 25 25.64 10.96 34.94
N TYR A 26 24.69 10.74 34.07
CA TYR A 26 24.79 11.02 32.63
C TYR A 26 24.52 12.48 32.26
N GLY A 27 24.21 13.36 33.24
CA GLY A 27 23.91 14.76 33.01
C GLY A 27 22.47 15.04 32.56
N ILE A 28 21.55 14.09 32.75
CA ILE A 28 20.13 14.30 32.47
C ILE A 28 19.52 15.07 33.63
N ALA A 29 19.24 16.35 33.42
CA ALA A 29 18.75 17.26 34.48
C ALA A 29 17.33 16.89 34.95
N HIS A 30 16.50 16.35 34.05
CA HIS A 30 15.09 16.06 34.32
C HIS A 30 14.75 14.65 33.85
N PRO A 31 15.15 13.61 34.58
CA PRO A 31 14.84 12.24 34.22
C PRO A 31 13.33 12.02 34.10
N VAL A 32 12.88 11.33 33.04
CA VAL A 32 11.50 10.95 32.85
C VAL A 32 11.39 9.46 32.63
N GLY A 33 10.55 8.80 33.41
CA GLY A 33 10.17 7.40 33.24
C GLY A 33 8.76 7.31 32.69
N MET A 34 8.50 6.38 31.82
CA MET A 34 7.17 6.10 31.33
C MET A 34 6.45 5.16 32.28
N CYS A 35 5.45 5.70 33.00
CA CYS A 35 4.54 4.87 33.80
C CYS A 35 3.40 4.43 32.89
N TYR A 36 3.56 3.26 32.31
CA TYR A 36 2.69 2.77 31.27
C TYR A 36 2.42 1.29 31.49
N GLN A 37 1.20 0.85 31.21
CA GLN A 37 0.83 -0.53 31.29
C GLN A 37 0.07 -1.01 30.08
N ASP A 38 0.58 -2.10 29.56
CA ASP A 38 0.13 -2.68 28.30
C ASP A 38 -1.03 -3.66 28.50
N ALA A 39 -0.98 -4.50 29.50
CA ALA A 39 -1.85 -5.68 29.59
C ALA A 39 -2.80 -5.71 30.79
N GLY A 40 -3.07 -4.62 31.44
CA GLY A 40 -3.98 -4.59 32.58
C GLY A 40 -3.51 -5.48 33.76
N TRP A 41 -2.21 -5.55 34.03
CA TRP A 41 -1.65 -6.42 35.06
C TRP A 41 -2.09 -5.99 36.47
N LYS A 42 -2.61 -6.93 37.21
CA LYS A 42 -3.14 -6.70 38.55
C LYS A 42 -2.15 -6.09 39.53
N TYR A 43 -0.86 -6.31 39.35
CA TYR A 43 0.23 -5.88 40.22
C TYR A 43 1.24 -4.95 39.53
N GLY A 44 0.84 -4.33 38.42
CA GLY A 44 1.72 -3.35 37.73
C GLY A 44 1.90 -2.05 38.50
N PRO A 45 2.88 -1.24 38.13
CA PRO A 45 3.17 0.05 38.75
C PRO A 45 2.13 1.10 38.35
N TRP A 46 0.93 0.95 38.84
CA TRP A 46 -0.17 1.86 38.55
C TRP A 46 0.00 3.20 39.26
N ILE A 47 -0.55 4.22 38.66
CA ILE A 47 -0.80 5.48 39.36
C ILE A 47 -1.62 5.14 40.61
N GLY A 48 -1.03 5.33 41.78
CA GLY A 48 -1.68 5.06 43.03
C GLY A 48 -1.40 3.70 43.70
N SER A 49 -0.67 2.80 43.06
CA SER A 49 -0.34 1.48 43.63
C SER A 49 1.11 1.44 44.12
N GLY A 50 1.33 1.67 45.38
CA GLY A 50 2.63 1.50 46.01
C GLY A 50 3.35 2.80 46.39
N ASP A 51 3.66 2.92 47.67
CA ASP A 51 4.28 4.13 48.23
C ASP A 51 5.73 4.32 47.75
N SER A 52 6.44 3.22 47.48
CA SER A 52 7.82 3.27 46.96
C SER A 52 7.93 3.91 45.57
N ILE A 53 6.92 3.77 44.76
CA ILE A 53 6.88 4.39 43.41
C ILE A 53 6.60 5.87 43.50
N ARG A 54 5.82 6.31 44.50
CA ARG A 54 5.44 7.72 44.68
C ARG A 54 6.52 8.60 45.28
N ASN A 55 7.38 8.03 46.08
CA ASN A 55 8.34 8.80 46.87
C ASN A 55 9.44 9.45 46.04
N ASN A 56 9.73 8.97 44.85
CA ASN A 56 10.83 9.43 43.99
C ASN A 56 10.36 10.12 42.70
N SER A 57 9.06 10.21 42.44
CA SER A 57 8.54 10.74 41.20
C SER A 57 7.22 11.47 41.34
N VAL A 58 6.97 12.40 40.41
CA VAL A 58 5.69 13.07 40.23
C VAL A 58 5.08 12.61 38.94
N TYR A 59 3.83 12.16 38.98
CA TYR A 59 3.09 11.80 37.79
C TYR A 59 2.56 13.06 37.09
N VAL A 60 2.92 13.21 35.84
CA VAL A 60 2.50 14.33 35.01
C VAL A 60 2.10 13.82 33.63
N THR A 61 1.30 14.58 32.93
CA THR A 61 1.12 14.36 31.49
C THR A 61 2.37 14.79 30.71
N TRP A 62 2.56 14.30 29.49
CA TRP A 62 3.63 14.79 28.60
C TRP A 62 3.56 16.30 28.40
N ARG A 63 2.36 16.86 28.29
CA ARG A 63 2.16 18.31 28.19
C ARG A 63 2.74 19.03 29.42
N GLU A 64 2.34 18.61 30.62
CA GLU A 64 2.85 19.21 31.86
C GLU A 64 4.35 19.05 32.01
N TYR A 65 4.91 17.91 31.60
CA TYR A 65 6.36 17.72 31.62
C TYR A 65 7.06 18.77 30.75
N PHE A 66 6.64 18.94 29.51
CA PHE A 66 7.25 19.91 28.60
C PHE A 66 7.00 21.39 29.01
N GLU A 67 5.82 21.71 29.54
CA GLU A 67 5.49 23.08 29.91
C GLU A 67 6.10 23.50 31.27
N ARG A 68 6.15 22.60 32.24
CA ARG A 68 6.50 22.92 33.63
C ARG A 68 7.90 22.47 34.05
N VAL A 69 8.37 21.36 33.52
CA VAL A 69 9.63 20.74 33.90
C VAL A 69 10.76 21.20 32.98
N THR A 70 10.54 21.17 31.68
CA THR A 70 11.56 21.57 30.70
C THR A 70 11.41 23.02 30.23
N ASP A 71 10.38 23.74 30.67
CA ASP A 71 10.08 25.13 30.30
C ASP A 71 10.01 25.33 28.77
N GLY A 72 9.49 24.31 28.06
CA GLY A 72 9.40 24.29 26.60
C GLY A 72 10.75 24.34 25.87
N ARG A 73 11.86 24.20 26.58
CA ARG A 73 13.19 24.22 25.97
C ARG A 73 13.57 22.85 25.48
N SER A 74 14.05 22.79 24.25
CA SER A 74 14.73 21.62 23.70
C SER A 74 16.23 21.90 23.74
N SER A 75 17.03 20.95 24.21
CA SER A 75 18.48 21.08 24.25
C SER A 75 19.11 20.75 22.91
N ASP A 76 18.54 19.81 22.18
CA ASP A 76 19.11 19.28 20.95
C ASP A 76 18.03 18.94 19.92
N ASP A 77 18.33 19.17 18.65
CA ASP A 77 17.54 18.67 17.53
C ASP A 77 17.83 17.18 17.32
N TYR A 78 16.90 16.34 17.73
CA TYR A 78 17.00 14.92 17.46
C TYR A 78 16.35 14.55 16.12
N ARG A 79 17.14 14.03 15.20
CA ARG A 79 16.67 13.52 13.92
C ARG A 79 16.84 12.00 13.88
N MET A 80 15.73 11.29 13.78
CA MET A 80 15.71 9.85 13.63
C MET A 80 15.50 9.49 12.15
N PRO A 81 16.54 9.19 11.39
CA PRO A 81 16.40 8.71 10.03
C PRO A 81 15.88 7.27 10.04
N GLN A 82 15.38 6.82 8.89
CA GLN A 82 14.85 5.48 8.73
C GLN A 82 15.88 4.39 9.09
N GLU A 83 17.16 4.65 8.93
CA GLU A 83 18.24 3.73 9.29
C GLU A 83 18.39 3.51 10.79
N ASP A 84 17.97 4.46 11.62
CA ASP A 84 17.98 4.30 13.08
C ASP A 84 16.82 3.40 13.54
N VAL A 85 15.75 3.35 12.79
CA VAL A 85 14.64 2.39 12.95
C VAL A 85 15.05 1.06 12.31
N ARG A 86 16.18 0.53 12.74
CA ARG A 86 16.68 -0.73 12.20
C ARG A 86 15.72 -1.88 12.46
N VAL A 87 15.89 -2.89 11.65
CA VAL A 87 15.24 -4.20 11.70
C VAL A 87 15.36 -4.90 13.07
N SER A 88 16.17 -4.40 13.98
CA SER A 88 16.26 -4.87 15.37
C SER A 88 15.02 -4.55 16.21
N LEU A 89 14.21 -3.60 15.80
CA LEU A 89 12.86 -3.48 16.33
C LEU A 89 12.05 -4.61 15.72
N MET A 90 11.82 -5.66 16.50
CA MET A 90 11.03 -6.82 16.05
C MET A 90 9.63 -6.43 15.59
N TRP A 91 9.19 -5.25 15.92
CA TRP A 91 7.95 -4.62 15.48
C TRP A 91 8.16 -3.73 14.25
N GLY A 92 9.29 -3.93 13.58
CA GLY A 92 9.70 -3.09 12.47
C GLY A 92 8.79 -3.21 11.27
N SER A 93 8.59 -2.09 10.62
CA SER A 93 7.76 -1.91 9.44
C SER A 93 8.02 -2.91 8.31
N GLN A 94 9.23 -3.45 8.21
CA GLN A 94 9.62 -4.34 7.12
C GLN A 94 8.93 -5.71 7.16
N VAL A 95 8.77 -6.27 8.35
CA VAL A 95 8.05 -7.54 8.53
C VAL A 95 6.55 -7.33 8.33
N LEU A 96 6.06 -6.16 8.70
CA LEU A 96 4.63 -5.83 8.68
C LEU A 96 4.11 -5.36 7.33
N GLN A 97 4.96 -4.94 6.40
CA GLN A 97 4.52 -4.36 5.13
C GLN A 97 3.55 -5.25 4.36
N ARG A 98 3.86 -6.52 4.17
CA ARG A 98 2.98 -7.46 3.47
C ARG A 98 1.67 -7.69 4.21
N ILE A 99 1.74 -7.80 5.52
CA ILE A 99 0.56 -7.99 6.38
C ILE A 99 -0.32 -6.74 6.30
N ALA A 100 0.26 -5.55 6.43
CA ALA A 100 -0.44 -4.29 6.36
C ALA A 100 -1.14 -4.09 5.00
N GLN A 101 -0.44 -4.37 3.90
CA GLN A 101 -1.03 -4.30 2.56
C GLN A 101 -2.20 -5.28 2.41
N GLN A 102 -2.00 -6.52 2.78
CA GLN A 102 -3.00 -7.59 2.66
C GLN A 102 -4.27 -7.26 3.46
N VAL A 103 -4.12 -6.81 4.69
CA VAL A 103 -5.24 -6.43 5.54
C VAL A 103 -5.94 -5.18 5.01
N ARG A 104 -5.18 -4.19 4.52
CA ARG A 104 -5.75 -2.98 3.93
C ARG A 104 -6.51 -3.27 2.63
N GLU A 105 -6.02 -4.17 1.81
CA GLU A 105 -6.70 -4.62 0.60
C GLU A 105 -8.04 -5.29 0.94
N SER A 106 -8.06 -6.19 1.92
CA SER A 106 -9.30 -6.85 2.40
C SER A 106 -10.29 -5.84 3.00
N GLU A 107 -9.81 -4.86 3.79
CA GLU A 107 -10.65 -3.79 4.33
C GLU A 107 -11.33 -2.97 3.21
N ASN A 108 -10.55 -2.53 2.23
CA ASN A 108 -11.08 -1.78 1.09
C ASN A 108 -12.09 -2.62 0.28
N LYS A 109 -11.81 -3.91 0.11
CA LYS A 109 -12.68 -4.83 -0.61
C LYS A 109 -14.02 -5.04 0.13
N LEU A 110 -13.98 -5.18 1.45
CA LEU A 110 -15.18 -5.34 2.26
C LEU A 110 -16.08 -4.10 2.20
N VAL A 111 -15.50 -2.90 2.35
CA VAL A 111 -16.23 -1.64 2.16
C VAL A 111 -16.79 -1.52 0.74
N MET A 112 -16.07 -2.00 -0.27
CA MET A 112 -16.54 -2.03 -1.65
C MET A 112 -17.70 -3.01 -1.82
N ALA A 113 -17.66 -4.19 -1.20
CA ALA A 113 -18.72 -5.19 -1.25
C ALA A 113 -20.03 -4.67 -0.64
N GLU A 114 -19.98 -4.02 0.53
CA GLU A 114 -21.14 -3.36 1.14
C GLU A 114 -21.77 -2.33 0.19
N LYS A 115 -20.94 -1.44 -0.37
CA LYS A 115 -21.42 -0.39 -1.27
C LYS A 115 -21.96 -0.97 -2.59
N ALA A 116 -21.35 -2.02 -3.14
CA ALA A 116 -21.86 -2.69 -4.33
C ALA A 116 -23.23 -3.32 -4.06
N GLY A 117 -23.39 -3.98 -2.92
CA GLY A 117 -24.67 -4.54 -2.47
C GLY A 117 -25.75 -3.48 -2.35
N VAL A 118 -25.42 -2.34 -1.73
CA VAL A 118 -26.36 -1.19 -1.60
C VAL A 118 -26.74 -0.61 -2.96
N ILE A 119 -25.78 -0.39 -3.87
CA ILE A 119 -26.03 0.13 -5.21
C ILE A 119 -26.99 -0.82 -5.97
N ALA A 120 -26.74 -2.13 -5.91
CA ALA A 120 -27.61 -3.12 -6.55
C ALA A 120 -29.01 -3.15 -5.91
N ASN A 121 -29.09 -3.07 -4.60
CA ASN A 121 -30.36 -3.02 -3.90
C ASN A 121 -31.20 -1.81 -4.33
N LEU A 122 -30.61 -0.63 -4.39
CA LEU A 122 -31.29 0.62 -4.80
C LEU A 122 -31.67 0.61 -6.28
N ALA A 123 -30.86 -0.03 -7.13
CA ALA A 123 -31.09 -0.05 -8.58
C ALA A 123 -32.11 -1.09 -9.03
N ASN A 124 -32.19 -2.26 -8.39
CA ASN A 124 -32.99 -3.38 -8.86
C ASN A 124 -33.59 -4.28 -7.75
N GLY A 125 -33.46 -3.87 -6.47
CA GLY A 125 -34.01 -4.63 -5.35
C GLY A 125 -33.21 -5.85 -4.94
N TYR A 126 -31.93 -5.99 -5.40
CA TYR A 126 -31.06 -7.07 -4.95
C TYR A 126 -30.91 -7.11 -3.44
N ARG A 127 -31.01 -8.28 -2.84
CA ARG A 127 -30.86 -8.48 -1.39
C ARG A 127 -29.51 -9.12 -1.13
N TYR A 128 -28.58 -8.35 -0.61
CA TYR A 128 -27.29 -8.87 -0.15
C TYR A 128 -27.40 -9.51 1.24
N GLY A 129 -26.58 -10.54 1.48
CA GLY A 129 -26.54 -11.23 2.75
C GLY A 129 -25.84 -10.43 3.84
N GLN A 130 -26.59 -9.77 4.73
CA GLN A 130 -25.99 -9.03 5.86
C GLN A 130 -25.10 -9.94 6.72
N ALA A 131 -25.53 -11.19 7.00
CA ALA A 131 -24.74 -12.12 7.79
C ALA A 131 -23.37 -12.45 7.15
N THR A 132 -23.30 -12.47 5.83
CA THR A 132 -22.04 -12.68 5.08
C THR A 132 -21.08 -11.50 5.29
N LEU A 133 -21.60 -10.27 5.24
CA LEU A 133 -20.81 -9.06 5.48
C LEU A 133 -20.36 -8.97 6.95
N ASP A 134 -21.24 -9.32 7.90
CA ASP A 134 -20.90 -9.36 9.33
C ASP A 134 -19.79 -10.37 9.62
N GLU A 135 -19.80 -11.52 8.96
CA GLU A 135 -18.71 -12.51 9.07
C GLU A 135 -17.41 -11.97 8.45
N GLY A 136 -17.51 -11.29 7.29
CA GLY A 136 -16.38 -10.60 6.67
C GLY A 136 -15.74 -9.58 7.62
N TRP A 137 -16.55 -8.75 8.28
CA TRP A 137 -16.08 -7.78 9.28
C TRP A 137 -15.43 -8.46 10.47
N ARG A 138 -16.05 -9.51 11.02
CA ARG A 138 -15.50 -10.24 12.17
C ARG A 138 -14.13 -10.83 11.85
N THR A 139 -14.00 -11.46 10.70
CA THR A 139 -12.76 -12.09 10.25
C THR A 139 -11.67 -11.04 9.96
N LEU A 140 -12.05 -9.92 9.35
CA LEU A 140 -11.13 -8.80 9.12
C LEU A 140 -10.62 -8.18 10.43
N MET A 141 -11.50 -7.95 11.41
CA MET A 141 -11.11 -7.42 12.72
C MET A 141 -10.12 -8.32 13.44
N LEU A 142 -10.26 -9.65 13.32
CA LEU A 142 -9.24 -10.58 13.83
C LEU A 142 -7.90 -10.38 13.13
N ALA A 143 -7.91 -10.17 11.80
CA ALA A 143 -6.70 -9.92 11.03
C ALA A 143 -6.07 -8.55 11.34
N GLN A 144 -6.83 -7.60 11.84
CA GLN A 144 -6.36 -6.25 12.21
C GLN A 144 -5.80 -6.15 13.63
N HIS A 145 -5.88 -7.22 14.43
CA HIS A 145 -5.37 -7.20 15.80
C HIS A 145 -3.85 -7.00 15.80
N HIS A 146 -3.40 -5.93 16.45
CA HIS A 146 -1.99 -5.52 16.41
C HIS A 146 -1.02 -6.57 16.97
N ASP A 147 -1.39 -7.36 17.99
CA ASP A 147 -0.52 -8.37 18.55
C ASP A 147 -0.20 -9.50 17.57
N SER A 148 -1.09 -9.82 16.65
CA SER A 148 -0.81 -10.76 15.58
C SER A 148 0.15 -10.20 14.52
N TRP A 149 0.30 -8.88 14.47
CA TRP A 149 1.21 -8.20 13.54
C TRP A 149 2.63 -8.05 14.11
N ILE A 150 2.75 -7.74 15.40
CA ILE A 150 4.07 -7.45 16.02
C ILE A 150 4.95 -8.67 16.17
N VAL A 151 4.36 -9.86 16.21
CA VAL A 151 5.08 -11.14 16.29
C VAL A 151 4.62 -12.12 15.20
N PRO A 152 4.67 -11.74 13.92
CA PRO A 152 4.02 -12.49 12.85
C PRO A 152 4.60 -13.88 12.61
N TYR A 153 5.83 -14.13 13.05
CA TYR A 153 6.52 -15.42 12.98
C TYR A 153 6.28 -16.32 14.20
N ASN A 154 5.73 -15.79 15.29
CA ASN A 154 5.35 -16.63 16.43
C ASN A 154 4.15 -17.50 16.07
N GLY A 155 4.15 -18.70 16.58
CA GLY A 155 3.04 -19.63 16.41
C GLY A 155 1.90 -19.36 17.38
N LEU A 156 0.67 -19.33 16.90
CA LEU A 156 -0.52 -19.44 17.74
C LEU A 156 -0.60 -20.83 18.35
N ASN A 157 -0.17 -21.81 17.57
CA ASN A 157 0.05 -23.20 17.97
C ASN A 157 1.35 -23.66 17.29
N ARG A 158 1.79 -24.89 17.56
CA ARG A 158 3.03 -25.42 16.98
C ARG A 158 3.01 -25.60 15.46
N GLN A 159 1.90 -25.34 14.80
CA GLN A 159 1.68 -25.65 13.38
C GLN A 159 1.59 -24.40 12.49
N GLU A 160 1.07 -23.28 13.00
CA GLU A 160 0.86 -22.08 12.19
C GLU A 160 1.36 -20.83 12.90
N THR A 161 1.95 -19.92 12.12
CA THR A 161 2.36 -18.59 12.59
C THR A 161 1.21 -17.59 12.52
N TRP A 162 1.32 -16.48 13.24
CA TRP A 162 0.35 -15.39 13.16
C TRP A 162 0.22 -14.85 11.74
N ALA A 163 1.32 -14.73 10.99
CA ALA A 163 1.28 -14.31 9.59
C ALA A 163 0.45 -15.26 8.70
N GLN A 164 0.51 -16.57 8.97
CA GLN A 164 -0.32 -17.56 8.25
C GLN A 164 -1.80 -17.44 8.64
N HIS A 165 -2.12 -17.17 9.91
CA HIS A 165 -3.48 -16.90 10.35
C HIS A 165 -4.06 -15.66 9.69
N ILE A 166 -3.32 -14.55 9.67
CA ILE A 166 -3.77 -13.32 9.01
C ILE A 166 -4.04 -13.56 7.52
N ARG A 167 -3.15 -14.28 6.84
CA ARG A 167 -3.36 -14.65 5.43
C ARG A 167 -4.66 -15.43 5.23
N ARG A 168 -4.95 -16.37 6.12
CA ARG A 168 -6.18 -17.15 6.05
C ARG A 168 -7.42 -16.30 6.33
N TRP A 169 -7.38 -15.42 7.31
CA TRP A 169 -8.50 -14.53 7.64
C TRP A 169 -8.77 -13.52 6.52
N THR A 170 -7.74 -12.90 5.97
CA THR A 170 -7.91 -11.97 4.85
C THR A 170 -8.41 -12.69 3.61
N ALA A 171 -7.90 -13.89 3.30
CA ALA A 171 -8.41 -14.69 2.18
C ALA A 171 -9.89 -15.10 2.37
N ALA A 172 -10.30 -15.43 3.59
CA ALA A 172 -11.71 -15.71 3.90
C ALA A 172 -12.58 -14.46 3.70
N THR A 173 -12.16 -13.31 4.24
CA THR A 173 -12.83 -12.02 4.02
C THR A 173 -12.95 -11.71 2.53
N ASP A 174 -11.86 -11.85 1.79
CA ASP A 174 -11.82 -11.57 0.35
C ASP A 174 -12.79 -12.47 -0.43
N SER A 175 -12.85 -13.75 -0.10
CA SER A 175 -13.78 -14.70 -0.73
C SER A 175 -15.24 -14.34 -0.49
N LEU A 176 -15.60 -13.95 0.73
CA LEU A 176 -16.95 -13.48 1.05
C LEU A 176 -17.30 -12.20 0.26
N CYS A 177 -16.36 -11.26 0.20
CA CYS A 177 -16.52 -10.01 -0.53
C CYS A 177 -16.68 -10.25 -2.05
N ASP A 178 -15.86 -11.12 -2.62
CA ASP A 178 -15.93 -11.47 -4.04
C ASP A 178 -17.29 -12.09 -4.39
N GLY A 179 -17.83 -12.94 -3.51
CA GLY A 179 -19.19 -13.48 -3.66
C GLY A 179 -20.25 -12.38 -3.68
N VAL A 180 -20.26 -11.51 -2.69
CA VAL A 180 -21.24 -10.39 -2.60
C VAL A 180 -21.12 -9.46 -3.82
N ILE A 181 -19.90 -9.11 -4.23
CA ILE A 181 -19.68 -8.25 -5.40
C ILE A 181 -20.17 -8.93 -6.67
N ALA A 182 -19.83 -10.21 -6.88
CA ALA A 182 -20.24 -10.96 -8.06
C ALA A 182 -21.75 -11.06 -8.16
N GLU A 183 -22.45 -11.44 -7.09
CA GLU A 183 -23.90 -11.52 -7.04
C GLU A 183 -24.56 -10.16 -7.26
N ALA A 184 -24.05 -9.10 -6.62
CA ALA A 184 -24.54 -7.74 -6.83
C ALA A 184 -24.42 -7.33 -8.30
N LEU A 185 -23.29 -7.60 -8.95
CA LEU A 185 -23.08 -7.28 -10.36
C LEU A 185 -23.93 -8.15 -11.30
N GLN A 186 -24.12 -9.42 -10.97
CA GLN A 186 -24.97 -10.34 -11.75
C GLN A 186 -26.46 -9.99 -11.65
N SER A 187 -26.89 -9.37 -10.56
CA SER A 187 -28.29 -8.95 -10.36
C SER A 187 -28.77 -7.93 -11.39
N PHE A 188 -27.84 -7.20 -12.02
CA PHE A 188 -28.22 -6.30 -13.12
C PHE A 188 -28.47 -7.11 -14.39
N ALA A 189 -29.62 -6.91 -15.03
CA ALA A 189 -29.95 -7.57 -16.28
C ALA A 189 -28.85 -7.31 -17.33
N ALA A 190 -28.32 -8.38 -17.91
CA ALA A 190 -27.45 -8.27 -19.07
C ALA A 190 -28.31 -8.03 -20.32
N PRO A 191 -27.91 -7.15 -21.23
CA PRO A 191 -28.42 -7.17 -22.58
C PRO A 191 -28.16 -8.57 -23.19
N GLY A 192 -29.05 -9.06 -24.03
CA GLY A 192 -28.93 -10.42 -24.59
C GLY A 192 -27.55 -10.64 -25.24
N ASP A 193 -26.95 -11.77 -24.93
CA ASP A 193 -25.68 -12.20 -25.53
C ASP A 193 -25.94 -12.73 -26.94
N ASP A 194 -25.35 -12.07 -27.94
CA ASP A 194 -25.38 -12.49 -29.34
C ASP A 194 -24.13 -13.30 -29.77
N GLY A 195 -23.27 -13.65 -28.78
CA GLY A 195 -22.00 -14.37 -28.99
C GLY A 195 -20.91 -13.53 -29.66
N GLN A 196 -21.21 -12.31 -30.10
CA GLN A 196 -20.25 -11.36 -30.71
C GLN A 196 -20.05 -10.09 -29.92
N THR A 197 -20.89 -9.89 -28.92
CA THR A 197 -20.93 -8.68 -28.10
C THR A 197 -20.66 -9.03 -26.64
N THR A 198 -19.65 -8.42 -26.05
CA THR A 198 -19.40 -8.52 -24.60
C THR A 198 -19.81 -7.22 -23.93
N TYR A 199 -20.48 -7.32 -22.80
CA TYR A 199 -20.90 -6.17 -22.00
C TYR A 199 -20.02 -6.08 -20.75
N LEU A 200 -19.38 -4.93 -20.57
CA LEU A 200 -18.57 -4.62 -19.39
C LEU A 200 -19.31 -3.60 -18.55
N ARG A 201 -19.59 -3.95 -17.30
CA ARG A 201 -20.20 -3.05 -16.34
C ARG A 201 -19.13 -2.52 -15.40
N VAL A 202 -18.99 -1.19 -15.36
CA VAL A 202 -18.05 -0.52 -14.46
C VAL A 202 -18.86 0.18 -13.38
N CYS A 203 -18.62 -0.20 -12.13
CA CYS A 203 -19.27 0.38 -10.96
C CYS A 203 -18.33 1.35 -10.25
N ASN A 204 -18.89 2.42 -9.73
CA ASN A 204 -18.21 3.40 -8.88
C ASN A 204 -18.86 3.42 -7.50
N THR A 205 -18.14 2.98 -6.50
CA THR A 205 -18.60 2.94 -5.10
C THR A 205 -18.26 4.22 -4.31
N LEU A 206 -17.78 5.28 -4.98
CA LEU A 206 -17.41 6.54 -4.36
C LEU A 206 -18.48 7.61 -4.57
N GLY A 207 -18.55 8.58 -3.66
CA GLY A 207 -19.53 9.68 -3.66
C GLY A 207 -19.27 10.77 -4.70
N SER A 208 -18.28 10.61 -5.59
CA SER A 208 -18.01 11.56 -6.68
C SER A 208 -17.93 10.82 -8.02
N PRO A 209 -18.36 11.45 -9.13
CA PRO A 209 -18.20 10.86 -10.45
C PRO A 209 -16.72 10.66 -10.78
N ARG A 210 -16.41 9.60 -11.52
CA ARG A 210 -15.05 9.26 -11.90
C ARG A 210 -14.90 9.10 -13.40
N ARG A 211 -13.74 9.53 -13.90
CA ARG A 211 -13.27 9.24 -15.25
C ARG A 211 -11.86 8.73 -15.15
N GLU A 212 -11.67 7.44 -15.45
CA GLU A 212 -10.41 6.75 -15.26
C GLU A 212 -10.16 5.71 -16.36
N THR A 213 -8.90 5.35 -16.53
CA THR A 213 -8.53 4.18 -17.31
C THR A 213 -8.79 2.93 -16.46
N VAL A 214 -9.72 2.09 -16.92
CA VAL A 214 -10.04 0.81 -16.28
C VAL A 214 -9.52 -0.35 -17.12
N SER A 215 -9.36 -1.50 -16.49
CA SER A 215 -8.92 -2.72 -17.18
C SER A 215 -9.88 -3.87 -16.96
N ALA A 216 -10.06 -4.67 -18.00
CA ALA A 216 -10.83 -5.91 -17.94
C ALA A 216 -10.06 -7.03 -18.65
N THR A 217 -10.11 -8.25 -18.10
CA THR A 217 -9.66 -9.44 -18.81
C THR A 217 -10.61 -9.70 -19.96
N LEU A 218 -10.06 -9.91 -21.14
CA LEU A 218 -10.87 -10.25 -22.31
C LEU A 218 -11.26 -11.74 -22.27
N PRO A 219 -12.54 -12.06 -22.50
CA PRO A 219 -12.96 -13.44 -22.73
C PRO A 219 -12.23 -14.06 -23.94
N GLU A 220 -11.91 -15.33 -23.88
CA GLU A 220 -11.24 -16.07 -24.96
C GLU A 220 -12.00 -15.96 -26.29
N GLY A 221 -13.34 -15.92 -26.25
CA GLY A 221 -14.19 -15.80 -27.43
C GLY A 221 -14.02 -14.52 -28.26
N LEU A 222 -13.45 -13.45 -27.69
CA LEU A 222 -13.18 -12.22 -28.44
C LEU A 222 -11.92 -12.28 -29.33
N GLY A 223 -11.10 -13.35 -29.23
CA GLY A 223 -9.99 -13.68 -30.13
C GLY A 223 -8.99 -12.53 -30.37
N ASP A 224 -8.21 -12.63 -31.45
CA ASP A 224 -7.10 -11.73 -31.75
C ASP A 224 -7.46 -10.51 -32.63
N GLY A 225 -8.75 -10.30 -32.90
CA GLY A 225 -9.22 -9.19 -33.74
C GLY A 225 -9.15 -7.83 -33.06
N GLU A 226 -9.23 -6.79 -33.87
CA GLU A 226 -9.47 -5.43 -33.39
C GLU A 226 -10.81 -5.36 -32.67
N LEU A 227 -10.89 -4.56 -31.61
CA LEU A 227 -12.11 -4.37 -30.83
C LEU A 227 -12.61 -2.93 -30.98
N ALA A 228 -13.90 -2.75 -30.81
CA ALA A 228 -14.50 -1.45 -30.60
C ALA A 228 -15.16 -1.42 -29.23
N VAL A 229 -14.86 -0.41 -28.43
CA VAL A 229 -15.51 -0.19 -27.15
C VAL A 229 -16.40 1.05 -27.25
N THR A 230 -17.67 0.87 -26.87
CA THR A 230 -18.65 1.96 -26.88
C THR A 230 -19.30 2.12 -25.51
N ASN A 231 -19.64 3.34 -25.14
CA ASN A 231 -20.40 3.62 -23.93
C ASN A 231 -21.91 3.38 -24.15
N ALA A 232 -22.72 3.52 -23.10
CA ALA A 232 -24.18 3.33 -23.14
C ALA A 232 -24.92 4.20 -24.17
N LYS A 233 -24.30 5.28 -24.68
CA LYS A 233 -24.83 6.14 -25.76
C LYS A 233 -24.36 5.75 -27.15
N GLY A 234 -23.66 4.60 -27.30
CA GLY A 234 -23.08 4.13 -28.55
C GLY A 234 -21.83 4.89 -29.02
N LYS A 235 -21.31 5.83 -28.21
CA LYS A 235 -20.11 6.59 -28.56
C LYS A 235 -18.87 5.74 -28.29
N ARG A 236 -17.95 5.65 -29.26
CA ARG A 236 -16.64 5.02 -29.09
C ARG A 236 -15.84 5.71 -27.98
N VAL A 237 -15.16 4.92 -27.17
CA VAL A 237 -14.24 5.40 -26.13
C VAL A 237 -12.81 4.96 -26.44
N PRO A 238 -11.79 5.74 -26.04
CA PRO A 238 -10.40 5.35 -26.14
C PRO A 238 -10.18 3.99 -25.45
N HIS A 239 -9.50 3.09 -26.14
CA HIS A 239 -9.17 1.76 -25.61
C HIS A 239 -7.86 1.25 -26.21
N ALA A 240 -7.25 0.28 -25.52
CA ALA A 240 -6.06 -0.41 -25.95
C ALA A 240 -6.09 -1.87 -25.48
N ILE A 241 -5.43 -2.75 -26.20
CA ILE A 241 -5.26 -4.15 -25.81
C ILE A 241 -3.82 -4.34 -25.41
N VAL A 242 -3.61 -4.91 -24.21
CA VAL A 242 -2.29 -5.15 -23.66
C VAL A 242 -2.10 -6.66 -23.44
N PRO A 243 -1.04 -7.27 -23.97
CA PRO A 243 -0.73 -8.67 -23.70
C PRO A 243 -0.30 -8.83 -22.23
N THR A 244 -0.70 -9.93 -21.62
CA THR A 244 -0.28 -10.33 -20.28
C THR A 244 0.13 -11.81 -20.27
N ALA A 245 0.80 -12.25 -19.21
CA ALA A 245 1.17 -13.67 -19.06
C ALA A 245 -0.05 -14.63 -19.08
N GLY A 246 -1.23 -14.13 -18.68
CA GLY A 246 -2.47 -14.93 -18.62
C GLY A 246 -3.47 -14.62 -19.73
N GLY A 247 -3.05 -13.99 -20.85
CA GLY A 247 -3.95 -13.66 -21.95
C GLY A 247 -3.89 -12.19 -22.36
N ARG A 248 -5.03 -11.59 -22.65
CA ARG A 248 -5.14 -10.19 -23.11
C ARG A 248 -5.99 -9.36 -22.17
N ARG A 249 -5.53 -8.17 -21.88
CA ARG A 249 -6.21 -7.17 -21.04
C ARG A 249 -6.68 -6.01 -21.92
N LEU A 250 -7.96 -5.70 -21.82
CA LEU A 250 -8.52 -4.49 -22.40
C LEU A 250 -8.35 -3.33 -21.43
N LEU A 251 -7.74 -2.24 -21.88
CA LEU A 251 -7.77 -0.94 -21.23
C LEU A 251 -8.78 -0.05 -21.93
N PHE A 252 -9.57 0.70 -21.20
CA PHE A 252 -10.46 1.71 -21.79
C PHE A 252 -10.78 2.81 -20.81
N GLU A 253 -11.11 3.99 -21.35
CA GLU A 253 -11.51 5.13 -20.55
C GLU A 253 -12.97 4.96 -20.11
N ALA A 254 -13.19 4.83 -18.80
CA ALA A 254 -14.52 4.75 -18.22
C ALA A 254 -14.93 6.05 -17.54
N SER A 255 -16.20 6.45 -17.75
CA SER A 255 -16.83 7.56 -17.03
C SER A 255 -18.05 7.00 -16.30
N VAL A 256 -18.04 7.11 -14.96
CA VAL A 256 -19.04 6.46 -14.11
C VAL A 256 -19.57 7.47 -13.10
N PRO A 257 -20.90 7.58 -12.92
CA PRO A 257 -21.49 8.49 -11.93
C PRO A 257 -21.10 8.09 -10.50
N ALA A 258 -21.29 9.01 -9.55
CA ALA A 258 -21.16 8.72 -8.13
C ALA A 258 -22.18 7.65 -7.71
N PHE A 259 -21.73 6.70 -6.87
CA PHE A 259 -22.57 5.58 -6.38
C PHE A 259 -23.41 4.94 -7.47
N GLY A 260 -22.79 4.61 -8.59
CA GLY A 260 -23.52 4.10 -9.75
C GLY A 260 -22.67 3.25 -10.67
N TYR A 261 -23.21 2.95 -11.84
CA TYR A 261 -22.52 2.17 -12.85
C TYR A 261 -22.74 2.69 -14.26
N THR A 262 -21.89 2.26 -15.17
CA THR A 262 -22.03 2.46 -16.62
C THR A 262 -21.72 1.15 -17.33
N THR A 263 -22.53 0.79 -18.33
CA THR A 263 -22.29 -0.38 -19.18
C THR A 263 -21.57 0.05 -20.45
N TYR A 264 -20.53 -0.69 -20.79
CA TYR A 264 -19.78 -0.57 -22.03
C TYR A 264 -19.98 -1.81 -22.88
N THR A 265 -20.01 -1.59 -24.18
CA THR A 265 -20.16 -2.68 -25.15
C THR A 265 -18.83 -2.89 -25.86
N VAL A 266 -18.36 -4.12 -25.91
CA VAL A 266 -17.14 -4.52 -26.62
C VAL A 266 -17.53 -5.43 -27.77
N LYS A 267 -17.16 -5.05 -29.00
CA LYS A 267 -17.45 -5.82 -30.22
C LYS A 267 -16.18 -6.03 -31.02
N LYS A 268 -16.10 -7.17 -31.70
CA LYS A 268 -15.10 -7.40 -32.73
C LYS A 268 -15.32 -6.47 -33.92
N THR A 269 -14.21 -5.99 -34.46
CA THR A 269 -14.18 -5.26 -35.75
C THR A 269 -13.31 -6.02 -36.76
N SER A 270 -13.38 -5.64 -38.00
CA SER A 270 -12.68 -6.34 -39.10
C SER A 270 -11.18 -6.02 -39.21
N GLY A 271 -10.60 -5.36 -38.23
CA GLY A 271 -9.16 -4.99 -38.22
C GLY A 271 -8.28 -5.96 -37.43
N ASN A 272 -6.97 -5.91 -37.64
CA ASN A 272 -5.95 -6.59 -36.85
C ASN A 272 -5.42 -5.63 -35.78
N ALA A 273 -5.65 -5.90 -34.51
CA ALA A 273 -5.04 -5.17 -33.41
C ALA A 273 -3.69 -5.82 -33.05
N ALA A 274 -2.61 -5.26 -33.53
CA ALA A 274 -1.29 -5.62 -33.04
C ALA A 274 -1.04 -4.93 -31.70
N ALA A 275 -1.08 -5.69 -30.60
CA ALA A 275 -0.56 -5.20 -29.32
C ALA A 275 0.96 -5.12 -29.42
N ALA A 276 1.56 -4.00 -29.04
CA ALA A 276 3.01 -3.87 -29.00
C ALA A 276 3.59 -4.86 -27.96
N ALA A 277 4.57 -5.66 -28.39
CA ALA A 277 5.27 -6.57 -27.50
C ALA A 277 6.16 -5.77 -26.51
N PRO A 278 6.38 -6.30 -25.28
CA PRO A 278 7.36 -5.73 -24.36
C PRO A 278 8.74 -5.60 -25.01
N ARG A 279 9.43 -4.46 -24.80
CA ARG A 279 10.75 -4.21 -25.34
C ARG A 279 11.72 -3.75 -24.26
N GLN A 280 12.93 -4.25 -24.27
CA GLN A 280 14.01 -3.73 -23.44
C GLN A 280 14.50 -2.39 -24.01
N ILE A 281 14.88 -1.49 -23.10
CA ILE A 281 15.62 -0.26 -23.47
C ILE A 281 17.11 -0.47 -23.26
N GLY A 282 17.93 0.43 -23.85
CA GLY A 282 19.37 0.48 -23.64
C GLY A 282 19.77 0.94 -22.24
N ALA A 283 21.05 1.27 -22.08
CA ALA A 283 21.62 1.75 -20.82
C ALA A 283 21.32 3.24 -20.54
N ASP A 284 20.78 3.96 -21.51
CA ASP A 284 20.46 5.37 -21.37
C ASP A 284 19.22 5.59 -20.51
N GLU A 285 19.11 6.78 -19.94
CA GLU A 285 17.92 7.19 -19.19
C GLU A 285 16.64 7.01 -20.01
N TYR A 286 15.59 6.55 -19.35
CA TYR A 286 14.28 6.36 -19.96
C TYR A 286 13.26 7.32 -19.39
N ILE A 287 12.52 7.98 -20.29
CA ILE A 287 11.44 8.89 -19.93
C ILE A 287 10.11 8.14 -19.98
N LEU A 288 9.47 8.00 -18.82
CA LEU A 288 8.11 7.52 -18.67
C LEU A 288 7.19 8.72 -18.44
N GLU A 289 6.27 9.00 -19.37
CA GLU A 289 5.53 10.26 -19.36
C GLU A 289 4.07 10.09 -19.78
N ASN A 290 3.18 10.74 -19.02
CA ASN A 290 1.77 10.92 -19.38
C ASN A 290 1.34 12.39 -19.22
N ASP A 291 0.03 12.66 -19.20
CA ASP A 291 -0.53 14.01 -19.02
C ASP A 291 -0.33 14.60 -17.61
N MET A 292 -0.03 13.77 -16.62
CA MET A 292 0.10 14.16 -15.21
C MET A 292 1.55 14.25 -14.76
N TYR A 293 2.40 13.29 -15.18
CA TYR A 293 3.76 13.12 -14.69
C TYR A 293 4.77 12.92 -15.82
N ARG A 294 6.00 13.36 -15.56
CA ARG A 294 7.19 12.99 -16.30
C ARG A 294 8.20 12.41 -15.32
N ILE A 295 8.62 11.16 -15.55
CA ILE A 295 9.56 10.42 -14.73
C ILE A 295 10.78 10.08 -15.59
N VAL A 296 11.97 10.35 -15.08
CA VAL A 296 13.24 9.92 -15.69
C VAL A 296 13.81 8.77 -14.85
N ILE A 297 14.05 7.65 -15.50
CA ILE A 297 14.56 6.42 -14.90
C ILE A 297 15.97 6.18 -15.38
N ASP A 298 16.92 5.97 -14.46
CA ASP A 298 18.32 5.71 -14.74
C ASP A 298 18.65 4.20 -14.60
N PRO A 299 18.77 3.46 -15.70
CA PRO A 299 19.13 2.03 -15.66
C PRO A 299 20.53 1.78 -15.08
N ALA A 300 21.48 2.70 -15.28
CA ALA A 300 22.85 2.54 -14.80
C ALA A 300 22.93 2.57 -13.26
N ARG A 301 21.95 3.21 -12.62
CA ARG A 301 21.82 3.31 -11.17
C ARG A 301 20.62 2.50 -10.66
N GLY A 302 20.51 1.25 -11.07
CA GLY A 302 19.49 0.33 -10.56
C GLY A 302 18.05 0.67 -10.91
N GLY A 303 17.82 1.50 -11.92
CA GLY A 303 16.49 1.97 -12.30
C GLY A 303 15.91 2.98 -11.33
N THR A 304 16.74 3.72 -10.61
CA THR A 304 16.31 4.83 -9.76
C THR A 304 15.74 5.97 -10.58
N ILE A 305 14.94 6.82 -9.92
CA ILE A 305 14.27 7.95 -10.54
C ILE A 305 15.13 9.20 -10.31
N THR A 306 15.67 9.77 -11.40
CA THR A 306 16.49 10.97 -11.37
C THR A 306 15.68 12.26 -11.46
N SER A 307 14.43 12.18 -11.98
CA SER A 307 13.49 13.30 -12.03
C SER A 307 12.06 12.76 -11.94
N LEU A 308 11.23 13.40 -11.13
CA LEU A 308 9.80 13.17 -11.02
C LEU A 308 9.06 14.50 -11.01
N VAL A 309 8.59 14.91 -12.16
CA VAL A 309 7.88 16.18 -12.35
C VAL A 309 6.38 15.97 -12.35
N ALA A 310 5.66 16.65 -11.44
CA ALA A 310 4.20 16.72 -11.45
C ALA A 310 3.72 17.89 -12.31
N LYS A 311 3.29 17.62 -13.53
CA LYS A 311 2.95 18.65 -14.55
C LYS A 311 1.79 19.54 -14.13
N LYS A 312 0.79 18.98 -13.40
CA LYS A 312 -0.41 19.72 -12.96
C LYS A 312 -0.24 20.46 -11.65
N GLU A 313 0.91 20.30 -11.00
CA GLU A 313 1.29 20.99 -9.77
C GLU A 313 2.36 22.08 -10.06
N GLY A 314 2.17 22.82 -11.13
CA GLY A 314 3.11 23.88 -11.53
C GLY A 314 4.47 23.36 -12.05
N GLY A 315 4.56 22.10 -12.47
CA GLY A 315 5.82 21.50 -12.88
C GLY A 315 6.77 21.19 -11.72
N LYS A 316 6.23 20.94 -10.54
CA LYS A 316 7.02 20.66 -9.33
C LYS A 316 7.85 19.40 -9.49
N GLU A 317 9.16 19.55 -9.26
CA GLU A 317 10.10 18.43 -9.16
C GLU A 317 10.07 17.83 -7.75
N PHE A 318 9.99 16.50 -7.65
CA PHE A 318 9.97 15.75 -6.41
C PHE A 318 11.26 14.96 -6.15
N ALA A 319 12.06 14.70 -7.16
CA ALA A 319 13.35 14.05 -6.97
C ALA A 319 14.41 15.11 -6.64
N ASP A 320 15.14 14.91 -5.55
CA ASP A 320 16.29 15.72 -5.19
C ASP A 320 17.57 14.99 -5.60
N PRO A 321 18.26 15.41 -6.66
CA PRO A 321 19.48 14.74 -7.14
C PRO A 321 20.66 14.88 -6.16
N GLN A 322 20.59 15.81 -5.19
CA GLN A 322 21.63 16.03 -4.18
C GLN A 322 21.37 15.22 -2.91
N HIS A 323 20.18 14.62 -2.78
CA HIS A 323 19.90 13.78 -1.63
C HIS A 323 20.79 12.53 -1.65
N ARG A 324 21.26 12.11 -0.47
CA ARG A 324 22.14 10.93 -0.33
C ARG A 324 21.54 9.63 -0.88
N PHE A 325 20.21 9.54 -0.91
CA PHE A 325 19.46 8.42 -1.47
C PHE A 325 18.71 8.85 -2.71
N ALA A 326 18.75 8.00 -3.74
CA ALA A 326 18.01 8.28 -4.96
C ALA A 326 16.51 8.01 -4.77
N PHE A 327 15.67 8.75 -5.47
CA PHE A 327 14.24 8.50 -5.44
C PHE A 327 13.93 7.12 -6.07
N GLY A 328 13.10 6.33 -5.41
CA GLY A 328 12.78 4.96 -5.86
C GLY A 328 13.90 3.93 -5.61
N GLU A 329 14.96 4.30 -4.92
CA GLU A 329 16.02 3.38 -4.50
C GLU A 329 15.49 2.34 -3.51
N LEU A 330 15.81 1.09 -3.74
CA LEU A 330 15.50 0.00 -2.82
C LEU A 330 16.74 -0.31 -1.99
N ARG A 331 16.58 -0.45 -0.68
CA ARG A 331 17.69 -0.70 0.24
C ARG A 331 17.40 -1.89 1.14
N GLY A 332 18.41 -2.70 1.42
CA GLY A 332 18.35 -3.82 2.35
C GLY A 332 19.51 -3.77 3.32
N PHE A 333 19.27 -4.11 4.60
CA PHE A 333 20.32 -4.33 5.58
C PHE A 333 20.73 -5.79 5.58
N PHE A 334 22.01 -6.05 5.37
CA PHE A 334 22.58 -7.40 5.31
C PHE A 334 23.27 -7.69 6.65
N TYR A 335 22.65 -8.55 7.45
CA TYR A 335 23.10 -8.83 8.82
C TYR A 335 24.47 -9.50 8.90
N ASP A 336 24.78 -10.38 7.96
CA ASP A 336 26.06 -11.06 7.83
C ASP A 336 27.20 -10.10 7.51
N GLN A 337 26.90 -9.01 6.82
CA GLN A 337 27.85 -7.97 6.43
C GLN A 337 27.77 -6.73 7.35
N GLY A 338 26.73 -6.60 8.17
CA GLY A 338 26.53 -5.48 9.08
C GLY A 338 26.29 -4.13 8.40
N GLN A 339 25.82 -4.12 7.12
CA GLN A 339 25.67 -2.89 6.35
C GLN A 339 24.45 -2.88 5.44
N PHE A 340 24.08 -1.69 4.97
CA PHE A 340 23.07 -1.52 3.93
C PHE A 340 23.66 -1.65 2.55
N HIS A 341 22.95 -2.36 1.68
CA HIS A 341 23.14 -2.35 0.23
C HIS A 341 21.94 -1.71 -0.46
N SER A 342 22.18 -1.22 -1.65
CA SER A 342 21.20 -0.46 -2.43
C SER A 342 21.11 -0.96 -3.86
N SER A 343 19.90 -0.87 -4.42
CA SER A 343 19.68 -1.12 -5.84
C SER A 343 20.46 -0.14 -6.73
N ALA A 344 20.73 1.08 -6.25
CA ALA A 344 21.49 2.09 -6.98
C ALA A 344 22.97 1.76 -7.18
N GLN A 345 23.49 0.71 -6.53
CA GLN A 345 24.89 0.28 -6.63
C GLN A 345 25.20 -0.58 -7.88
N SER A 346 24.17 -1.03 -8.58
CA SER A 346 24.32 -1.91 -9.74
C SER A 346 23.33 -1.51 -10.85
N PRO A 347 23.69 -1.73 -12.13
CA PRO A 347 22.76 -1.50 -13.23
C PRO A 347 21.54 -2.42 -13.15
N ALA A 348 20.41 -1.95 -13.66
CA ALA A 348 19.18 -2.70 -13.83
C ALA A 348 18.75 -2.75 -15.29
N THR A 349 18.02 -3.80 -15.64
CA THR A 349 17.35 -3.90 -16.93
C THR A 349 15.99 -3.23 -16.84
N VAL A 350 15.70 -2.33 -17.76
CA VAL A 350 14.38 -1.69 -17.89
C VAL A 350 13.67 -2.24 -19.13
N THR A 351 12.45 -2.73 -18.93
CA THR A 351 11.60 -3.27 -20.00
C THR A 351 10.31 -2.47 -20.07
N VAL A 352 10.02 -1.88 -21.22
CA VAL A 352 8.73 -1.24 -21.49
C VAL A 352 7.68 -2.33 -21.63
N LEU A 353 6.70 -2.33 -20.75
CA LEU A 353 5.59 -3.30 -20.76
C LEU A 353 4.40 -2.79 -21.56
N CYS A 354 4.11 -1.50 -21.44
CA CYS A 354 3.03 -0.83 -22.12
C CYS A 354 3.45 0.59 -22.46
N ASP A 355 3.14 1.02 -23.68
CA ASP A 355 3.41 2.37 -24.17
C ASP A 355 2.30 2.78 -25.13
N ASN A 356 1.17 3.19 -24.57
CA ASN A 356 0.03 3.70 -25.32
C ASN A 356 -0.57 4.95 -24.66
N GLU A 357 -1.62 5.50 -25.23
CA GLU A 357 -2.25 6.73 -24.73
C GLU A 357 -2.87 6.55 -23.33
N LEU A 358 -3.33 5.36 -22.99
CA LEU A 358 -4.06 5.10 -21.73
C LEU A 358 -3.15 4.65 -20.58
N GLU A 359 -2.08 3.91 -20.91
CA GLU A 359 -1.15 3.41 -19.90
C GLU A 359 0.28 3.43 -20.44
N LYS A 360 1.18 3.87 -19.60
CA LYS A 360 2.63 3.77 -19.76
C LYS A 360 3.18 2.96 -18.60
N SER A 361 3.88 1.88 -18.86
CA SER A 361 4.46 1.07 -17.78
C SER A 361 5.79 0.45 -18.16
N VAL A 362 6.66 0.37 -17.16
CA VAL A 362 7.98 -0.25 -17.28
C VAL A 362 8.20 -1.23 -16.14
N ARG A 363 8.99 -2.27 -16.41
CA ARG A 363 9.54 -3.18 -15.42
C ARG A 363 11.02 -2.91 -15.28
N ILE A 364 11.45 -2.71 -14.06
CA ILE A 364 12.85 -2.61 -13.66
C ILE A 364 13.23 -3.93 -13.00
N SER A 365 14.27 -4.57 -13.46
CA SER A 365 14.81 -5.82 -12.90
C SER A 365 16.28 -5.62 -12.58
N GLY A 366 16.64 -5.74 -11.33
CA GLY A 366 17.99 -5.47 -10.81
C GLY A 366 18.33 -6.35 -9.61
N ARG A 367 19.33 -5.93 -8.85
CA ARG A 367 19.82 -6.62 -7.66
C ARG A 367 20.12 -5.61 -6.54
N ILE A 368 19.92 -6.06 -5.31
CA ILE A 368 20.48 -5.44 -4.11
C ILE A 368 21.49 -6.44 -3.58
N ASP A 369 22.76 -6.19 -3.79
CA ASP A 369 23.83 -7.17 -3.59
C ASP A 369 23.50 -8.50 -4.30
N THR A 370 23.34 -9.60 -3.57
CA THR A 370 23.01 -10.92 -4.13
C THR A 370 21.53 -11.14 -4.42
N HIS A 371 20.64 -10.29 -3.90
CA HIS A 371 19.20 -10.48 -3.96
C HIS A 371 18.57 -9.80 -5.19
N PRO A 372 17.92 -10.54 -6.08
CA PRO A 372 17.24 -9.96 -7.22
C PRO A 372 15.97 -9.23 -6.76
N PHE A 373 15.62 -8.14 -7.45
CA PHE A 373 14.36 -7.47 -7.31
C PHE A 373 13.70 -7.20 -8.66
N THR A 374 12.40 -7.01 -8.62
CA THR A 374 11.63 -6.51 -9.75
C THR A 374 10.66 -5.45 -9.25
N GLN A 375 10.65 -4.31 -9.93
CA GLN A 375 9.73 -3.21 -9.66
C GLN A 375 9.01 -2.84 -10.96
N THR A 376 7.70 -2.54 -10.89
CA THR A 376 6.94 -2.05 -12.03
C THR A 376 6.46 -0.64 -11.74
N ILE A 377 6.70 0.30 -12.64
CA ILE A 377 6.18 1.66 -12.55
C ILE A 377 5.11 1.84 -13.61
N THR A 378 3.93 2.32 -13.21
CA THR A 378 2.78 2.49 -14.10
C THR A 378 2.20 3.89 -13.96
N LEU A 379 2.02 4.56 -15.09
CA LEU A 379 1.28 5.81 -15.23
C LEU A 379 0.03 5.58 -16.08
N ARG A 380 -1.14 5.98 -15.58
CA ARG A 380 -2.37 5.95 -16.36
C ARG A 380 -2.86 7.35 -16.68
N LYS A 381 -3.50 7.50 -17.84
CA LYS A 381 -4.03 8.78 -18.32
C LYS A 381 -5.01 9.36 -17.31
N GLY A 382 -4.83 10.61 -16.93
CA GLY A 382 -5.70 11.36 -16.04
C GLY A 382 -5.60 10.96 -14.56
N GLU A 383 -4.83 9.94 -14.18
CA GLU A 383 -4.68 9.52 -12.80
C GLU A 383 -3.58 10.31 -12.07
N ARG A 384 -3.91 10.79 -10.86
CA ARG A 384 -2.94 11.43 -9.94
C ARG A 384 -2.10 10.43 -9.14
N LYS A 385 -2.16 9.16 -9.50
CA LYS A 385 -1.41 8.07 -8.86
C LYS A 385 -0.29 7.62 -9.77
N ILE A 386 0.82 7.26 -9.15
CA ILE A 386 1.90 6.50 -9.76
C ILE A 386 1.84 5.12 -9.12
N GLY A 387 1.68 4.07 -9.94
CA GLY A 387 1.72 2.70 -9.45
C GLY A 387 3.16 2.21 -9.34
N PHE A 388 3.49 1.59 -8.21
CA PHE A 388 4.75 0.91 -7.97
C PHE A 388 4.50 -0.55 -7.63
#